data_26d2278b71adde53b8f459566e8626ce
#
_entry.id   26d2278b71adde53b8f459566e8626ce
#
_cell.length_a   1.000
_cell.length_b   1.000
_cell.length_c   1.000
_cell.angle_alpha   90.00
_cell.angle_beta   90.00
_cell.angle_gamma   90.00
#
_symmetry.space_group_name_H-M   'P 1'
#
loop_
_entity.id
_entity.type
_entity.pdbx_description
1 polymer ?
#
loop_
_entity_poly.entity_id
_entity_poly.type
_entity_poly.pdbx_seq_one_letter_code
_entity_poly.pdbx_strand_id
1 'polypeptide(L)'
;MINKIKNLINLNNLDGYIVPKNDEFFTEYSKINKLEIVANFSGSAGFILILKNSNHLFVDGRYTIQAKQQSEKKFIIHEIPYEWPKDILKNDARLNIGFDPKLFTTETLKIYFNNSCNLFPVNSNLFKTRVEKINKDNLVYRINTSIVGESSKSKIIRLKKILESEILDNLFISSGENVCWLLNIRGKDLPNSPIANFQAILTSNKNVILFGNIKKLKNIKKEFLKNKISFYKKNDFFKILSSLKGKSFCIDGKTCSVFNEKLISSRFLIKKRVDPINDLKSIKNNTEIKNMIEAHIKDGVAVTKFLYWIKNSNFKKLDEIKVEKRLESFRKQSKKYLFPSFDTIAGSGPNGAIIHYRSNIKSNRKLNKDHLLLVDSGGQYKWGTTDITR
;
A
#
# COMPACT_ATOMS: atom_id res chain seq x y z
N MET A 1 -13.81 15.55 10.98
CA MET A 1 -13.13 15.63 9.66
C MET A 1 -14.09 16.03 8.54
N ILE A 2 -15.30 15.51 8.47
CA ILE A 2 -16.31 15.84 7.44
C ILE A 2 -16.45 17.37 7.27
N ASN A 3 -16.61 18.15 8.34
CA ASN A 3 -16.71 19.61 8.27
C ASN A 3 -15.50 20.29 7.61
N LYS A 4 -14.27 19.74 7.82
CA LYS A 4 -13.09 20.26 7.14
C LYS A 4 -13.12 19.99 5.63
N ILE A 5 -13.65 18.84 5.23
CA ILE A 5 -13.84 18.50 3.80
C ILE A 5 -14.92 19.39 3.19
N LYS A 6 -16.06 19.59 3.88
CA LYS A 6 -17.12 20.50 3.41
C LYS A 6 -16.62 21.94 3.27
N ASN A 7 -15.79 22.42 4.20
CA ASN A 7 -15.16 23.73 4.06
C ASN A 7 -14.22 23.79 2.83
N LEU A 8 -13.47 22.72 2.54
CA LEU A 8 -12.64 22.64 1.34
C LEU A 8 -13.49 22.68 0.06
N ILE A 9 -14.61 21.97 0.05
CA ILE A 9 -15.60 21.98 -1.05
C ILE A 9 -16.07 23.42 -1.30
N ASN A 10 -16.52 24.12 -0.26
CA ASN A 10 -17.00 25.50 -0.38
C ASN A 10 -15.92 26.47 -0.84
N LEU A 11 -14.72 26.41 -0.26
CA LEU A 11 -13.61 27.28 -0.61
C LEU A 11 -13.11 27.13 -2.06
N ASN A 12 -13.36 25.98 -2.68
CA ASN A 12 -12.96 25.72 -4.06
C ASN A 12 -14.15 25.69 -5.05
N ASN A 13 -15.34 26.14 -4.64
CA ASN A 13 -16.56 26.14 -5.45
C ASN A 13 -16.86 24.75 -6.06
N LEU A 14 -16.70 23.70 -5.26
CA LEU A 14 -16.95 22.31 -5.65
C LEU A 14 -18.34 21.88 -5.14
N ASP A 15 -18.85 20.78 -5.71
CA ASP A 15 -20.08 20.12 -5.26
C ASP A 15 -19.78 18.88 -4.41
N GLY A 16 -18.55 18.36 -4.51
CA GLY A 16 -18.12 17.22 -3.72
C GLY A 16 -16.61 17.05 -3.70
N TYR A 17 -16.15 16.12 -2.87
CA TYR A 17 -14.72 15.74 -2.75
C TYR A 17 -14.57 14.25 -2.48
N ILE A 18 -13.63 13.60 -3.20
CA ILE A 18 -13.35 12.18 -3.03
C ILE A 18 -12.10 11.95 -2.18
N VAL A 19 -12.20 11.00 -1.23
CA VAL A 19 -11.11 10.59 -0.33
C VAL A 19 -10.82 9.12 -0.51
N PRO A 20 -9.61 8.74 -0.99
CA PRO A 20 -9.24 7.34 -1.14
C PRO A 20 -8.64 6.76 0.13
N LYS A 21 -8.54 5.43 0.19
CA LYS A 21 -7.82 4.69 1.23
C LYS A 21 -6.30 4.86 1.12
N ASN A 22 -5.76 4.71 -0.09
CA ASN A 22 -4.33 4.62 -0.38
C ASN A 22 -3.56 5.92 -0.07
N ASP A 23 -2.25 5.79 0.08
CA ASP A 23 -1.30 6.89 0.11
C ASP A 23 -0.80 7.26 -1.31
N GLU A 24 0.18 8.15 -1.40
CA GLU A 24 0.78 8.61 -2.67
C GLU A 24 1.68 7.55 -3.36
N PHE A 25 1.90 6.40 -2.75
CA PHE A 25 2.60 5.24 -3.31
C PHE A 25 1.64 4.14 -3.72
N PHE A 26 0.34 4.34 -3.53
CA PHE A 26 -0.72 3.37 -3.79
C PHE A 26 -0.54 2.05 -3.04
N THR A 27 -0.01 2.14 -1.82
CA THR A 27 0.22 0.98 -0.96
C THR A 27 -1.08 0.55 -0.26
N GLU A 28 -1.24 -0.76 -0.08
CA GLU A 28 -2.38 -1.34 0.62
C GLU A 28 -2.44 -0.90 2.10
N TYR A 29 -1.28 -0.86 2.75
CA TYR A 29 -1.16 -0.54 4.17
C TYR A 29 -0.55 0.83 4.38
N SER A 30 -1.31 1.90 4.14
CA SER A 30 -0.83 3.25 4.46
C SER A 30 -0.83 3.49 5.98
N LYS A 31 0.13 4.29 6.47
CA LYS A 31 0.22 4.66 7.91
C LYS A 31 -1.01 5.41 8.42
N ILE A 32 -1.72 6.10 7.53
CA ILE A 32 -2.93 6.86 7.87
C ILE A 32 -4.13 6.18 7.24
N ASN A 33 -5.02 5.69 8.09
CA ASN A 33 -6.32 5.24 7.63
C ASN A 33 -7.27 6.44 7.48
N LYS A 34 -7.32 7.00 6.26
CA LYS A 34 -8.18 8.17 5.97
C LYS A 34 -9.67 7.85 6.12
N LEU A 35 -10.08 6.62 5.79
CA LEU A 35 -11.48 6.18 5.91
C LEU A 35 -11.91 6.13 7.37
N GLU A 36 -11.03 5.68 8.27
CA GLU A 36 -11.29 5.66 9.69
C GLU A 36 -11.43 7.08 10.27
N ILE A 37 -10.55 7.99 9.85
CA ILE A 37 -10.57 9.40 10.30
C ILE A 37 -11.84 10.11 9.83
N VAL A 38 -12.36 9.80 8.63
CA VAL A 38 -13.50 10.49 8.02
C VAL A 38 -14.81 9.80 8.37
N ALA A 39 -14.89 8.48 8.22
CA ALA A 39 -16.11 7.68 8.31
C ALA A 39 -16.14 6.72 9.52
N ASN A 40 -15.11 6.70 10.36
CA ASN A 40 -14.94 5.70 11.43
C ASN A 40 -14.83 4.25 10.89
N PHE A 41 -14.53 4.09 9.60
CA PHE A 41 -14.42 2.80 8.94
C PHE A 41 -12.97 2.32 8.95
N SER A 42 -12.70 1.25 9.68
CA SER A 42 -11.35 0.71 9.86
C SER A 42 -10.91 -0.31 8.81
N GLY A 43 -11.76 -0.63 7.82
CA GLY A 43 -11.44 -1.56 6.73
C GLY A 43 -10.24 -1.14 5.89
N SER A 44 -9.61 -2.09 5.21
CA SER A 44 -8.39 -1.86 4.43
C SER A 44 -8.63 -1.49 2.96
N ALA A 45 -9.87 -1.56 2.47
CA ALA A 45 -10.23 -1.15 1.12
C ALA A 45 -11.49 -0.28 1.10
N GLY A 46 -11.63 0.56 0.06
CA GLY A 46 -12.76 1.44 -0.12
C GLY A 46 -12.35 2.90 -0.36
N PHE A 47 -13.34 3.76 -0.53
CA PHE A 47 -13.15 5.21 -0.68
C PHE A 47 -14.44 5.96 -0.28
N ILE A 48 -14.32 7.25 -0.04
CA ILE A 48 -15.43 8.10 0.41
C ILE A 48 -15.67 9.19 -0.62
N LEU A 49 -16.94 9.46 -0.95
CA LEU A 49 -17.37 10.65 -1.67
C LEU A 49 -18.24 11.51 -0.73
N ILE A 50 -17.78 12.72 -0.45
CA ILE A 50 -18.53 13.72 0.32
C ILE A 50 -19.13 14.69 -0.66
N LEU A 51 -20.45 14.78 -0.69
CA LEU A 51 -21.22 15.80 -1.40
C LEU A 51 -21.69 16.88 -0.42
N LYS A 52 -22.22 17.99 -0.92
CA LYS A 52 -22.77 19.07 -0.07
C LYS A 52 -23.81 18.52 0.92
N ASN A 53 -24.73 17.67 0.45
CA ASN A 53 -25.90 17.21 1.22
C ASN A 53 -25.83 15.74 1.65
N SER A 54 -24.89 14.94 1.14
CA SER A 54 -24.79 13.51 1.45
C SER A 54 -23.34 13.05 1.57
N ASN A 55 -23.14 11.95 2.29
CA ASN A 55 -21.84 11.32 2.45
C ASN A 55 -21.97 9.85 2.03
N HIS A 56 -21.07 9.38 1.20
CA HIS A 56 -21.10 8.05 0.60
C HIS A 56 -19.81 7.30 0.90
N LEU A 57 -19.91 6.05 1.36
CA LEU A 57 -18.79 5.14 1.58
C LEU A 57 -18.94 3.96 0.63
N PHE A 58 -17.96 3.78 -0.23
CA PHE A 58 -17.88 2.68 -1.19
C PHE A 58 -16.92 1.62 -0.67
N VAL A 59 -17.40 0.39 -0.56
CA VAL A 59 -16.63 -0.78 -0.11
C VAL A 59 -16.93 -1.99 -1.00
N ASP A 60 -16.02 -2.94 -1.06
CA ASP A 60 -16.32 -4.22 -1.72
C ASP A 60 -17.04 -5.20 -0.77
N GLY A 61 -17.52 -6.31 -1.29
CA GLY A 61 -18.33 -7.29 -0.55
C GLY A 61 -17.68 -7.82 0.74
N ARG A 62 -16.36 -7.74 0.88
CA ARG A 62 -15.65 -8.15 2.11
C ARG A 62 -15.98 -7.24 3.30
N TYR A 63 -16.40 -6.02 3.04
CA TYR A 63 -16.53 -4.97 4.08
C TYR A 63 -17.94 -4.46 4.28
N THR A 64 -18.95 -4.99 3.60
CA THR A 64 -20.34 -4.49 3.69
C THR A 64 -20.91 -4.56 5.11
N ILE A 65 -20.68 -5.67 5.82
CA ILE A 65 -21.11 -5.85 7.22
C ILE A 65 -20.40 -4.84 8.12
N GLN A 66 -19.08 -4.74 8.00
CA GLN A 66 -18.27 -3.86 8.83
C GLN A 66 -18.58 -2.38 8.57
N ALA A 67 -18.78 -1.97 7.31
CA ALA A 67 -19.12 -0.61 6.95
C ALA A 67 -20.48 -0.19 7.54
N LYS A 68 -21.50 -1.05 7.46
CA LYS A 68 -22.80 -0.83 8.11
C LYS A 68 -22.64 -0.63 9.61
N GLN A 69 -21.93 -1.55 10.30
CA GLN A 69 -21.74 -1.46 11.75
C GLN A 69 -21.00 -0.19 12.21
N GLN A 70 -20.05 0.30 11.43
CA GLN A 70 -19.17 1.38 11.82
C GLN A 70 -19.60 2.75 11.32
N SER A 71 -20.31 2.85 10.18
CA SER A 71 -20.43 4.09 9.43
C SER A 71 -21.86 4.46 9.01
N GLU A 72 -22.85 3.55 9.01
CA GLU A 72 -24.19 3.77 8.43
C GLU A 72 -24.97 4.95 9.01
N LYS A 73 -24.71 5.35 10.24
CA LYS A 73 -25.36 6.52 10.87
C LYS A 73 -25.05 7.85 10.17
N LYS A 74 -23.96 7.92 9.41
CA LYS A 74 -23.46 9.17 8.78
C LYS A 74 -23.15 9.01 7.30
N PHE A 75 -23.17 7.79 6.77
CA PHE A 75 -22.80 7.46 5.40
C PHE A 75 -23.80 6.51 4.77
N ILE A 76 -24.12 6.76 3.51
CA ILE A 76 -24.78 5.80 2.64
C ILE A 76 -23.69 4.82 2.19
N ILE A 77 -23.93 3.51 2.43
CA ILE A 77 -22.97 2.46 2.10
C ILE A 77 -23.31 1.89 0.72
N HIS A 78 -22.32 1.89 -0.17
CA HIS A 78 -22.39 1.33 -1.51
C HIS A 78 -21.47 0.14 -1.66
N GLU A 79 -21.90 -0.89 -2.35
CA GLU A 79 -21.12 -2.07 -2.63
C GLU A 79 -20.56 -2.03 -4.05
N ILE A 80 -19.24 -1.96 -4.20
CA ILE A 80 -18.56 -2.14 -5.47
C ILE A 80 -18.35 -3.64 -5.76
N PRO A 81 -18.48 -4.12 -7.02
CA PRO A 81 -18.61 -3.32 -8.24
C PRO A 81 -20.06 -2.96 -8.67
N TYR A 82 -21.06 -3.19 -7.84
CA TYR A 82 -22.45 -3.00 -8.23
C TYR A 82 -22.85 -1.53 -8.33
N GLU A 83 -22.31 -0.68 -7.45
CA GLU A 83 -22.55 0.77 -7.44
C GLU A 83 -21.23 1.54 -7.39
N TRP A 84 -21.04 2.48 -8.31
CA TRP A 84 -19.91 3.39 -8.38
C TRP A 84 -20.35 4.86 -8.25
N PRO A 85 -19.48 5.83 -7.99
CA PRO A 85 -19.82 7.25 -8.02
C PRO A 85 -20.52 7.67 -9.30
N LYS A 86 -20.13 7.15 -10.47
CA LYS A 86 -20.80 7.40 -11.75
C LYS A 86 -22.30 7.03 -11.75
N ASP A 87 -22.69 6.03 -10.96
CA ASP A 87 -24.06 5.52 -10.94
C ASP A 87 -24.97 6.40 -10.09
N ILE A 88 -24.44 6.95 -8.99
CA ILE A 88 -25.17 7.88 -8.11
C ILE A 88 -25.21 9.32 -8.65
N LEU A 89 -24.28 9.70 -9.55
CA LEU A 89 -24.20 11.05 -10.12
C LEU A 89 -24.91 11.18 -11.47
N LYS A 90 -25.59 10.14 -11.97
CA LYS A 90 -26.19 10.13 -13.31
C LYS A 90 -27.29 11.18 -13.55
N ASN A 91 -28.03 11.51 -12.51
CA ASN A 91 -29.24 12.35 -12.60
C ASN A 91 -29.02 13.81 -12.22
N ASP A 92 -27.81 14.17 -11.82
CA ASP A 92 -27.48 15.54 -11.40
C ASP A 92 -26.90 16.34 -12.57
N ALA A 93 -27.09 17.66 -12.51
CA ALA A 93 -26.31 18.59 -13.32
C ALA A 93 -24.83 18.25 -13.11
N ARG A 94 -24.01 18.35 -14.17
CA ARG A 94 -22.60 17.91 -14.16
C ARG A 94 -21.81 18.51 -13.01
N LEU A 95 -21.75 17.78 -11.88
CA LEU A 95 -21.15 18.23 -10.61
C LEU A 95 -19.64 18.38 -10.72
N ASN A 96 -19.10 19.32 -9.95
CA ASN A 96 -17.66 19.58 -9.81
C ASN A 96 -17.12 18.81 -8.61
N ILE A 97 -16.38 17.73 -8.85
CA ILE A 97 -15.83 16.87 -7.81
C ILE A 97 -14.32 17.09 -7.65
N GLY A 98 -13.90 17.51 -6.45
CA GLY A 98 -12.51 17.69 -6.08
C GLY A 98 -11.81 16.38 -5.71
N PHE A 99 -10.50 16.29 -6.03
CA PHE A 99 -9.68 15.17 -5.63
C PHE A 99 -8.22 15.61 -5.41
N ASP A 100 -7.47 14.89 -4.56
CA ASP A 100 -6.02 15.10 -4.44
C ASP A 100 -5.28 14.37 -5.58
N PRO A 101 -4.62 15.09 -6.52
CA PRO A 101 -4.01 14.48 -7.68
C PRO A 101 -2.82 13.56 -7.36
N LYS A 102 -2.29 13.59 -6.12
CA LYS A 102 -1.23 12.69 -5.66
C LYS A 102 -1.76 11.33 -5.20
N LEU A 103 -3.07 11.24 -4.93
CA LEU A 103 -3.69 10.05 -4.33
C LEU A 103 -4.54 9.24 -5.32
N PHE A 104 -4.65 9.67 -6.55
CA PHE A 104 -5.42 9.00 -7.60
C PHE A 104 -4.60 8.81 -8.86
N THR A 105 -4.88 7.72 -9.57
CA THR A 105 -4.42 7.54 -10.95
C THR A 105 -5.53 7.98 -11.91
N THR A 106 -5.16 8.30 -13.15
CA THR A 106 -6.12 8.62 -14.21
C THR A 106 -7.07 7.44 -14.47
N GLU A 107 -6.56 6.20 -14.42
CA GLU A 107 -7.35 4.98 -14.60
C GLU A 107 -8.39 4.80 -13.50
N THR A 108 -8.01 5.00 -12.25
CA THR A 108 -8.93 4.91 -11.10
C THR A 108 -10.06 5.93 -11.21
N LEU A 109 -9.74 7.18 -11.54
CA LEU A 109 -10.76 8.22 -11.71
C LEU A 109 -11.71 7.90 -12.87
N LYS A 110 -11.18 7.33 -13.97
CA LYS A 110 -12.01 6.87 -15.11
C LYS A 110 -12.98 5.76 -14.68
N ILE A 111 -12.52 4.78 -13.90
CA ILE A 111 -13.38 3.70 -13.39
C ILE A 111 -14.49 4.26 -12.50
N TYR A 112 -14.14 5.16 -11.59
CA TYR A 112 -15.09 5.69 -10.60
C TYR A 112 -16.15 6.59 -11.21
N PHE A 113 -15.76 7.45 -12.15
CA PHE A 113 -16.63 8.53 -12.63
C PHE A 113 -17.04 8.40 -14.09
N ASN A 114 -16.25 7.77 -14.94
CA ASN A 114 -16.55 7.59 -16.38
C ASN A 114 -17.18 8.81 -17.06
N ASN A 115 -16.62 10.01 -16.82
CA ASN A 115 -17.12 11.30 -17.32
C ASN A 115 -18.50 11.75 -16.80
N SER A 116 -19.03 11.15 -15.72
CA SER A 116 -20.31 11.58 -15.09
C SER A 116 -20.23 12.91 -14.36
N CYS A 117 -19.04 13.46 -14.14
CA CYS A 117 -18.80 14.72 -13.45
C CYS A 117 -17.56 15.44 -14.00
N ASN A 118 -17.37 16.71 -13.59
CA ASN A 118 -16.11 17.42 -13.79
C ASN A 118 -15.16 17.14 -12.63
N LEU A 119 -13.92 16.75 -12.95
CA LEU A 119 -12.90 16.42 -11.95
C LEU A 119 -11.90 17.56 -11.78
N PHE A 120 -11.78 18.07 -10.55
CA PHE A 120 -10.91 19.19 -10.21
C PHE A 120 -9.77 18.75 -9.29
N PRO A 121 -8.50 18.86 -9.72
CA PRO A 121 -7.36 18.57 -8.87
C PRO A 121 -7.20 19.64 -7.79
N VAL A 122 -7.27 19.25 -6.52
CA VAL A 122 -7.12 20.14 -5.36
C VAL A 122 -5.95 19.65 -4.52
N ASN A 123 -4.90 20.46 -4.39
CA ASN A 123 -3.80 20.14 -3.48
C ASN A 123 -4.27 20.30 -2.03
N SER A 124 -4.85 19.24 -1.48
CA SER A 124 -5.35 19.25 -0.11
C SER A 124 -4.27 18.81 0.87
N ASN A 125 -4.20 19.51 2.00
CA ASN A 125 -3.36 19.12 3.12
C ASN A 125 -4.19 18.49 4.25
N LEU A 126 -5.36 17.95 3.94
CA LEU A 126 -6.32 17.44 4.91
C LEU A 126 -5.76 16.35 5.83
N PHE A 127 -4.88 15.50 5.30
CA PHE A 127 -4.31 14.35 5.99
C PHE A 127 -2.78 14.47 6.15
N LYS A 128 -2.29 15.67 6.46
CA LYS A 128 -0.85 15.85 6.71
C LYS A 128 -0.38 14.94 7.84
N THR A 129 0.61 14.11 7.54
CA THR A 129 1.42 13.45 8.57
C THR A 129 2.32 14.47 9.25
N ARG A 130 2.48 14.35 10.58
CA ARG A 130 3.62 15.00 11.25
C ARG A 130 4.90 14.50 10.59
N VAL A 131 5.86 15.39 10.39
CA VAL A 131 7.19 15.00 9.89
C VAL A 131 7.75 13.92 10.80
N GLU A 132 7.95 12.73 10.27
CA GLU A 132 8.45 11.59 11.01
C GLU A 132 9.88 11.89 11.50
N LYS A 133 10.11 11.79 12.80
CA LYS A 133 11.47 11.87 13.35
C LYS A 133 12.25 10.66 12.85
N ILE A 134 13.37 10.91 12.18
CA ILE A 134 14.24 9.85 11.69
C ILE A 134 15.13 9.39 12.83
N ASN A 135 15.01 8.13 13.18
CA ASN A 135 15.84 7.43 14.15
C ASN A 135 16.57 6.25 13.47
N LYS A 136 17.40 5.51 14.21
CA LYS A 136 18.14 4.36 13.67
C LYS A 136 17.21 3.26 13.15
N ASP A 137 16.02 3.10 13.71
CA ASP A 137 15.11 2.00 13.42
C ASP A 137 14.35 2.17 12.11
N ASN A 138 14.23 3.42 11.59
CA ASN A 138 13.54 3.71 10.32
C ASN A 138 14.48 4.08 9.16
N LEU A 139 15.78 3.80 9.31
CA LEU A 139 16.73 3.93 8.21
C LEU A 139 16.54 2.81 7.18
N VAL A 140 16.85 3.14 5.93
CA VAL A 140 16.91 2.15 4.85
C VAL A 140 18.14 1.29 5.03
N TYR A 141 17.96 -0.01 4.81
CA TYR A 141 19.05 -0.99 4.86
C TYR A 141 19.06 -1.88 3.62
N ARG A 142 20.20 -2.47 3.33
CA ARG A 142 20.37 -3.43 2.22
C ARG A 142 20.08 -4.84 2.66
N ILE A 143 19.60 -5.64 1.71
CA ILE A 143 19.59 -7.09 1.81
C ILE A 143 20.76 -7.65 1.02
N ASN A 144 21.48 -8.59 1.62
CA ASN A 144 22.61 -9.25 0.99
C ASN A 144 22.18 -10.08 -0.21
N THR A 145 23.01 -10.15 -1.23
CA THR A 145 22.79 -10.97 -2.44
C THR A 145 22.64 -12.46 -2.10
N SER A 146 23.27 -12.96 -1.03
CA SER A 146 23.06 -14.32 -0.54
C SER A 146 21.60 -14.61 -0.11
N ILE A 147 20.81 -13.57 0.16
CA ILE A 147 19.38 -13.68 0.52
C ILE A 147 18.49 -13.52 -0.71
N VAL A 148 18.79 -12.58 -1.59
CA VAL A 148 17.96 -12.25 -2.76
C VAL A 148 18.39 -12.94 -4.05
N GLY A 149 19.53 -13.60 -4.08
CA GLY A 149 20.03 -14.37 -5.22
C GLY A 149 20.55 -13.56 -6.41
N GLU A 150 20.18 -12.29 -6.53
CA GLU A 150 20.56 -11.43 -7.68
C GLU A 150 20.96 -10.03 -7.22
N SER A 151 22.02 -9.48 -7.82
CA SER A 151 22.49 -8.13 -7.51
C SER A 151 21.58 -7.05 -8.12
N SER A 152 21.50 -5.87 -7.49
CA SER A 152 20.80 -4.71 -8.06
C SER A 152 21.31 -4.34 -9.45
N LYS A 153 22.63 -4.48 -9.67
CA LYS A 153 23.27 -4.21 -10.99
C LYS A 153 22.71 -5.13 -12.07
N SER A 154 22.59 -6.44 -11.78
CA SER A 154 22.01 -7.42 -12.71
C SER A 154 20.55 -7.08 -13.02
N LYS A 155 19.74 -6.79 -11.99
CA LYS A 155 18.32 -6.41 -12.14
C LYS A 155 18.16 -5.16 -13.01
N ILE A 156 18.98 -4.13 -12.80
CA ILE A 156 18.98 -2.90 -13.60
C ILE A 156 19.33 -3.21 -15.07
N ILE A 157 20.29 -4.09 -15.34
CA ILE A 157 20.67 -4.50 -16.70
C ILE A 157 19.49 -5.22 -17.39
N ARG A 158 18.83 -6.15 -16.69
CA ARG A 158 17.63 -6.85 -17.23
C ARG A 158 16.53 -5.87 -17.56
N LEU A 159 16.22 -4.97 -16.65
CA LEU A 159 15.16 -3.96 -16.85
C LEU A 159 15.48 -3.03 -18.01
N LYS A 160 16.75 -2.64 -18.15
CA LYS A 160 17.19 -1.82 -19.28
C LYS A 160 17.01 -2.52 -20.63
N LYS A 161 17.33 -3.82 -20.73
CA LYS A 161 17.11 -4.59 -21.97
C LYS A 161 15.64 -4.53 -22.40
N ILE A 162 14.70 -4.56 -21.44
CA ILE A 162 13.26 -4.41 -21.74
C ILE A 162 12.97 -3.01 -22.30
N LEU A 163 13.53 -1.96 -21.72
CA LEU A 163 13.33 -0.60 -22.22
C LEU A 163 13.91 -0.43 -23.62
N GLU A 164 15.09 -0.99 -23.88
CA GLU A 164 15.74 -0.96 -25.19
C GLU A 164 14.90 -1.70 -26.26
N SER A 165 14.38 -2.90 -25.95
CA SER A 165 13.56 -3.67 -26.89
C SER A 165 12.22 -2.98 -27.21
N GLU A 166 11.74 -2.10 -26.34
CA GLU A 166 10.49 -1.35 -26.53
C GLU A 166 10.70 0.11 -26.97
N ILE A 167 11.93 0.49 -27.24
CA ILE A 167 12.33 1.85 -27.70
C ILE A 167 11.85 2.90 -26.70
N LEU A 168 12.13 2.67 -25.41
CA LEU A 168 11.78 3.55 -24.30
C LEU A 168 13.01 4.22 -23.71
N ASP A 169 12.99 5.54 -23.58
CA ASP A 169 14.10 6.31 -23.04
C ASP A 169 14.16 6.29 -21.51
N ASN A 170 13.00 6.40 -20.87
CA ASN A 170 12.90 6.52 -19.43
C ASN A 170 11.75 5.67 -18.87
N LEU A 171 11.91 5.15 -17.66
CA LEU A 171 10.87 4.48 -16.89
C LEU A 171 10.69 5.17 -15.54
N PHE A 172 9.46 5.54 -15.20
CA PHE A 172 9.09 5.97 -13.87
C PHE A 172 8.57 4.80 -13.03
N ILE A 173 9.31 4.45 -12.00
CA ILE A 173 8.96 3.40 -11.04
C ILE A 173 8.27 4.09 -9.87
N SER A 174 6.95 4.10 -9.88
CA SER A 174 6.11 4.78 -8.89
C SER A 174 5.88 3.96 -7.61
N SER A 175 5.92 2.63 -7.71
CA SER A 175 5.74 1.72 -6.56
C SER A 175 7.01 1.58 -5.74
N GLY A 176 6.92 1.86 -4.43
CA GLY A 176 8.03 1.67 -3.49
C GLY A 176 8.49 0.22 -3.37
N GLU A 177 7.60 -0.75 -3.57
CA GLU A 177 7.94 -2.18 -3.58
C GLU A 177 8.87 -2.52 -4.73
N ASN A 178 8.59 -2.01 -5.92
CA ASN A 178 9.40 -2.22 -7.11
C ASN A 178 10.78 -1.59 -6.97
N VAL A 179 10.85 -0.37 -6.39
CA VAL A 179 12.13 0.27 -6.04
C VAL A 179 12.92 -0.58 -5.05
N CYS A 180 12.27 -1.08 -4.00
CA CYS A 180 12.90 -1.93 -2.99
C CYS A 180 13.44 -3.24 -3.58
N TRP A 181 12.69 -3.87 -4.47
CA TRP A 181 13.13 -5.10 -5.16
C TRP A 181 14.31 -4.82 -6.10
N LEU A 182 14.21 -3.77 -6.93
CA LEU A 182 15.24 -3.42 -7.91
C LEU A 182 16.59 -3.14 -7.25
N LEU A 183 16.57 -2.41 -6.13
CA LEU A 183 17.78 -1.94 -5.45
C LEU A 183 18.23 -2.83 -4.28
N ASN A 184 17.53 -3.94 -4.01
CA ASN A 184 17.80 -4.81 -2.86
C ASN A 184 17.82 -4.03 -1.53
N ILE A 185 16.89 -3.12 -1.34
CA ILE A 185 16.75 -2.32 -0.11
C ILE A 185 15.45 -2.62 0.61
N ARG A 186 15.44 -2.36 1.89
CA ARG A 186 14.23 -2.43 2.72
C ARG A 186 14.18 -1.23 3.67
N GLY A 187 12.98 -0.97 4.18
CA GLY A 187 12.72 0.09 5.16
C GLY A 187 11.57 -0.30 6.10
N LYS A 188 11.12 0.66 6.89
CA LYS A 188 9.99 0.51 7.82
C LYS A 188 8.98 1.65 7.61
N ASP A 189 8.70 1.99 6.36
CA ASP A 189 7.79 3.08 6.04
C ASP A 189 6.32 2.66 6.05
N LEU A 190 6.07 1.34 5.96
CA LEU A 190 4.74 0.76 6.04
C LEU A 190 4.64 -0.15 7.26
N PRO A 191 3.46 -0.26 7.89
CA PRO A 191 3.16 -1.34 8.82
C PRO A 191 3.19 -2.67 8.05
N ASN A 192 3.61 -3.73 8.69
CA ASN A 192 3.53 -5.10 8.16
C ASN A 192 4.31 -5.39 6.86
N SER A 193 5.00 -4.40 6.28
CA SER A 193 5.78 -4.56 5.05
C SER A 193 7.13 -3.88 5.17
N PRO A 194 8.25 -4.56 4.82
CA PRO A 194 9.59 -4.01 4.96
C PRO A 194 9.95 -3.06 3.80
N ILE A 195 9.06 -2.12 3.48
CA ILE A 195 9.16 -1.22 2.34
C ILE A 195 9.75 0.13 2.75
N ALA A 196 10.59 0.67 1.89
CA ALA A 196 11.04 2.05 1.92
C ALA A 196 10.29 2.85 0.84
N ASN A 197 9.61 3.91 1.24
CA ASN A 197 8.77 4.74 0.35
C ASN A 197 9.64 5.66 -0.50
N PHE A 198 10.14 5.12 -1.60
CA PHE A 198 10.85 5.84 -2.67
C PHE A 198 10.18 5.60 -4.01
N GLN A 199 10.26 6.60 -4.87
CA GLN A 199 10.00 6.50 -6.30
C GLN A 199 11.32 6.58 -7.05
N ALA A 200 11.39 6.08 -8.27
CA ALA A 200 12.62 6.12 -9.03
C ALA A 200 12.37 6.41 -10.52
N ILE A 201 13.39 6.94 -11.18
CA ILE A 201 13.49 7.01 -12.62
C ILE A 201 14.68 6.15 -13.04
N LEU A 202 14.47 5.22 -13.96
CA LEU A 202 15.53 4.56 -14.69
C LEU A 202 15.64 5.21 -16.07
N THR A 203 16.83 5.70 -16.40
CA THR A 203 17.12 6.32 -17.71
C THR A 203 17.78 5.35 -18.67
N SER A 204 17.71 5.61 -19.97
CA SER A 204 18.42 4.85 -21.03
C SER A 204 19.91 4.69 -20.76
N ASN A 205 20.55 5.64 -20.10
CA ASN A 205 21.98 5.61 -19.73
C ASN A 205 22.29 4.77 -18.47
N LYS A 206 21.37 3.92 -18.01
CA LYS A 206 21.49 3.05 -16.82
C LYS A 206 21.59 3.80 -15.48
N ASN A 207 21.29 5.08 -15.43
CA ASN A 207 21.27 5.83 -14.18
C ASN A 207 19.92 5.61 -13.50
N VAL A 208 19.98 5.31 -12.20
CA VAL A 208 18.80 5.26 -11.34
C VAL A 208 18.77 6.52 -10.48
N ILE A 209 17.65 7.22 -10.53
CA ILE A 209 17.42 8.46 -9.79
C ILE A 209 16.30 8.22 -8.78
N LEU A 210 16.62 8.26 -7.48
CA LEU A 210 15.66 8.05 -6.39
C LEU A 210 15.07 9.36 -5.91
N PHE A 211 13.77 9.32 -5.60
CA PHE A 211 13.03 10.43 -4.99
C PHE A 211 12.37 9.98 -3.69
N GLY A 212 12.62 10.71 -2.61
CA GLY A 212 12.04 10.38 -1.31
C GLY A 212 12.69 11.12 -0.16
N ASN A 213 12.58 10.55 1.04
CA ASN A 213 13.27 11.10 2.21
C ASN A 213 14.73 10.66 2.25
N ILE A 214 15.60 11.49 1.64
CA ILE A 214 17.04 11.18 1.50
C ILE A 214 17.80 11.00 2.83
N LYS A 215 17.27 11.53 3.95
CA LYS A 215 17.88 11.33 5.28
C LYS A 215 17.84 9.86 5.71
N LYS A 216 16.87 9.08 5.21
CA LYS A 216 16.76 7.64 5.50
C LYS A 216 17.86 6.81 4.82
N LEU A 217 18.56 7.35 3.83
CA LEU A 217 19.63 6.68 3.08
C LEU A 217 21.02 6.77 3.76
N LYS A 218 21.13 7.37 4.96
CA LYS A 218 22.41 7.65 5.62
C LYS A 218 23.40 6.50 5.57
N ASN A 219 22.96 5.27 5.85
CA ASN A 219 23.83 4.10 5.95
C ASN A 219 24.28 3.53 4.59
N ILE A 220 23.54 3.80 3.50
CA ILE A 220 23.79 3.23 2.18
C ILE A 220 24.20 4.27 1.13
N LYS A 221 24.28 5.55 1.53
CA LYS A 221 24.55 6.68 0.64
C LYS A 221 25.85 6.53 -0.17
N LYS A 222 26.95 6.17 0.49
CA LYS A 222 28.26 6.03 -0.17
C LYS A 222 28.24 4.96 -1.25
N GLU A 223 27.57 3.85 -0.97
CA GLU A 223 27.45 2.74 -1.89
C GLU A 223 26.55 3.08 -3.10
N PHE A 224 25.47 3.81 -2.88
CA PHE A 224 24.61 4.27 -3.97
C PHE A 224 25.36 5.16 -4.94
N LEU A 225 26.13 6.11 -4.44
CA LEU A 225 26.97 6.97 -5.28
C LEU A 225 28.00 6.17 -6.09
N LYS A 226 28.67 5.16 -5.48
CA LYS A 226 29.58 4.26 -6.18
C LYS A 226 28.90 3.48 -7.31
N ASN A 227 27.62 3.14 -7.15
CA ASN A 227 26.83 2.42 -8.13
C ASN A 227 26.07 3.34 -9.11
N LYS A 228 26.41 4.62 -9.18
CA LYS A 228 25.76 5.64 -10.06
C LYS A 228 24.25 5.79 -9.79
N ILE A 229 23.81 5.59 -8.53
CA ILE A 229 22.45 5.85 -8.08
C ILE A 229 22.46 7.22 -7.43
N SER A 230 21.74 8.16 -8.01
CA SER A 230 21.53 9.50 -7.46
C SER A 230 20.23 9.56 -6.65
N PHE A 231 20.10 10.52 -5.74
CA PHE A 231 18.93 10.63 -4.88
C PHE A 231 18.62 12.08 -4.56
N TYR A 232 17.33 12.41 -4.60
CA TYR A 232 16.79 13.75 -4.45
C TYR A 232 15.55 13.75 -3.55
N LYS A 233 15.21 14.94 -3.03
CA LYS A 233 13.91 15.12 -2.35
C LYS A 233 12.78 15.03 -3.37
N LYS A 234 11.58 14.66 -2.93
CA LYS A 234 10.39 14.64 -3.82
C LYS A 234 10.13 15.99 -4.50
N ASN A 235 10.37 17.09 -3.80
CA ASN A 235 10.14 18.43 -4.36
C ASN A 235 11.09 18.75 -5.53
N ASP A 236 12.20 18.04 -5.65
CA ASP A 236 13.15 18.25 -6.74
C ASP A 236 12.75 17.48 -8.01
N PHE A 237 11.63 16.69 -7.98
CA PHE A 237 11.21 15.82 -9.08
C PHE A 237 11.08 16.59 -10.39
N PHE A 238 10.35 17.72 -10.40
CA PHE A 238 10.17 18.54 -11.61
C PHE A 238 11.50 19.08 -12.16
N LYS A 239 12.38 19.59 -11.28
CA LYS A 239 13.70 20.09 -11.67
C LYS A 239 14.54 19.00 -12.33
N ILE A 240 14.57 17.81 -11.76
CA ILE A 240 15.31 16.66 -12.30
C ILE A 240 14.69 16.19 -13.62
N LEU A 241 13.35 16.08 -13.68
CA LEU A 241 12.64 15.73 -14.89
C LEU A 241 13.00 16.66 -16.06
N SER A 242 13.12 17.97 -15.79
CA SER A 242 13.49 18.99 -16.78
C SER A 242 14.92 18.83 -17.32
N SER A 243 15.81 18.15 -16.61
CA SER A 243 17.20 17.89 -17.04
C SER A 243 17.38 16.55 -17.77
N LEU A 244 16.35 15.68 -17.81
CA LEU A 244 16.45 14.40 -18.45
C LEU A 244 16.43 14.50 -19.99
N LYS A 245 17.13 13.57 -20.61
CA LYS A 245 17.17 13.40 -22.08
C LYS A 245 16.14 12.35 -22.53
N GLY A 246 15.88 12.32 -23.82
CA GLY A 246 14.94 11.38 -24.45
C GLY A 246 13.60 12.05 -24.80
N LYS A 247 12.75 11.28 -25.48
CA LYS A 247 11.43 11.72 -25.95
C LYS A 247 10.29 10.99 -25.24
N SER A 248 10.55 9.75 -24.80
CA SER A 248 9.53 8.84 -24.25
C SER A 248 9.71 8.56 -22.77
N PHE A 249 8.59 8.33 -22.09
CA PHE A 249 8.54 7.96 -20.70
C PHE A 249 7.51 6.85 -20.48
N CYS A 250 7.96 5.73 -19.95
CA CYS A 250 7.09 4.63 -19.53
C CYS A 250 6.57 4.89 -18.11
N ILE A 251 5.27 4.73 -17.91
CA ILE A 251 4.61 4.80 -16.59
C ILE A 251 3.64 3.63 -16.43
N ASP A 252 3.44 3.20 -15.17
CA ASP A 252 2.36 2.28 -14.83
C ASP A 252 1.10 3.07 -14.47
N GLY A 253 0.04 2.94 -15.28
CA GLY A 253 -1.22 3.64 -15.06
C GLY A 253 -1.93 3.29 -13.75
N LYS A 254 -1.62 2.13 -13.15
CA LYS A 254 -2.19 1.69 -11.87
C LYS A 254 -1.53 2.31 -10.64
N THR A 255 -0.29 2.80 -10.76
CA THR A 255 0.48 3.32 -9.63
C THR A 255 1.09 4.71 -9.86
N CYS A 256 1.04 5.23 -11.08
CA CYS A 256 1.44 6.60 -11.37
C CYS A 256 0.29 7.57 -11.05
N SER A 257 0.50 8.48 -10.11
CA SER A 257 -0.50 9.47 -9.74
C SER A 257 -0.78 10.46 -10.87
N VAL A 258 -2.01 11.01 -10.91
CA VAL A 258 -2.38 12.12 -11.83
C VAL A 258 -1.37 13.27 -11.76
N PHE A 259 -0.89 13.57 -10.56
CA PHE A 259 0.12 14.61 -10.37
C PHE A 259 1.43 14.30 -11.11
N ASN A 260 1.97 13.09 -10.93
CA ASN A 260 3.21 12.70 -11.59
C ASN A 260 3.02 12.51 -13.11
N GLU A 261 1.90 11.91 -13.52
CA GLU A 261 1.57 11.75 -14.93
C GLU A 261 1.51 13.11 -15.65
N LYS A 262 0.85 14.11 -15.05
CA LYS A 262 0.78 15.47 -15.61
C LYS A 262 2.15 16.13 -15.70
N LEU A 263 3.01 15.97 -14.69
CA LEU A 263 4.37 16.51 -14.73
C LEU A 263 5.21 15.84 -15.83
N ILE A 264 5.11 14.52 -16.00
CA ILE A 264 5.85 13.78 -17.01
C ILE A 264 5.34 14.13 -18.42
N SER A 265 4.02 14.17 -18.62
CA SER A 265 3.40 14.48 -19.92
C SER A 265 3.64 15.90 -20.39
N SER A 266 3.97 16.82 -19.51
CA SER A 266 4.32 18.20 -19.91
C SER A 266 5.63 18.29 -20.75
N ARG A 267 6.44 17.21 -20.76
CA ARG A 267 7.74 17.20 -21.44
C ARG A 267 8.02 15.97 -22.27
N PHE A 268 7.39 14.83 -21.96
CA PHE A 268 7.67 13.55 -22.61
C PHE A 268 6.40 12.91 -23.17
N LEU A 269 6.54 12.15 -24.23
CA LEU A 269 5.50 11.24 -24.71
C LEU A 269 5.35 10.09 -23.71
N ILE A 270 4.16 9.91 -23.17
CA ILE A 270 3.89 8.85 -22.21
C ILE A 270 3.49 7.57 -22.93
N LYS A 271 4.15 6.46 -22.56
CA LYS A 271 3.70 5.10 -22.85
C LYS A 271 3.19 4.46 -21.54
N LYS A 272 1.90 4.16 -21.48
CA LYS A 272 1.30 3.45 -20.34
C LYS A 272 1.44 1.94 -20.52
N ARG A 273 2.00 1.27 -19.53
CA ARG A 273 2.04 -0.19 -19.42
C ARG A 273 2.22 -0.58 -17.96
N VAL A 274 1.95 -1.83 -17.62
CA VAL A 274 2.30 -2.39 -16.32
C VAL A 274 3.81 -2.30 -16.11
N ASP A 275 4.25 -1.88 -14.92
CA ASP A 275 5.68 -1.79 -14.59
C ASP A 275 6.37 -3.14 -14.86
N PRO A 276 7.36 -3.21 -15.75
CA PRO A 276 8.04 -4.46 -16.10
C PRO A 276 8.73 -5.14 -14.91
N ILE A 277 8.97 -4.43 -13.82
CA ILE A 277 9.48 -5.01 -12.58
C ILE A 277 8.48 -6.01 -12.00
N ASN A 278 7.17 -5.84 -12.23
CA ASN A 278 6.17 -6.78 -11.72
C ASN A 278 6.38 -8.18 -12.28
N ASP A 279 6.65 -8.30 -13.58
CA ASP A 279 6.96 -9.59 -14.23
C ASP A 279 8.29 -10.14 -13.74
N LEU A 280 9.32 -9.29 -13.67
CA LEU A 280 10.65 -9.70 -13.23
C LEU A 280 10.68 -10.23 -11.79
N LYS A 281 9.92 -9.62 -10.86
CA LYS A 281 9.85 -10.07 -9.46
C LYS A 281 8.89 -11.23 -9.23
N SER A 282 7.94 -11.45 -10.13
CA SER A 282 6.96 -12.54 -10.03
C SER A 282 7.61 -13.90 -10.20
N ILE A 283 8.66 -14.00 -11.05
CA ILE A 283 9.42 -15.21 -11.29
C ILE A 283 10.61 -15.25 -10.33
N LYS A 284 10.50 -16.09 -9.29
CA LYS A 284 11.51 -16.21 -8.23
C LYS A 284 12.73 -16.99 -8.72
N ASN A 285 13.93 -16.51 -8.37
CA ASN A 285 15.15 -17.28 -8.57
C ASN A 285 15.28 -18.40 -7.51
N ASN A 286 16.23 -19.34 -7.72
CA ASN A 286 16.42 -20.49 -6.83
C ASN A 286 16.71 -20.11 -5.37
N THR A 287 17.41 -19.00 -5.13
CA THR A 287 17.70 -18.52 -3.78
C THR A 287 16.42 -17.98 -3.11
N GLU A 288 15.60 -17.23 -3.83
CA GLU A 288 14.31 -16.73 -3.33
C GLU A 288 13.35 -17.90 -3.03
N ILE A 289 13.30 -18.91 -3.89
CA ILE A 289 12.49 -20.13 -3.67
C ILE A 289 12.95 -20.86 -2.40
N LYS A 290 14.24 -21.15 -2.27
CA LYS A 290 14.81 -21.81 -1.09
C LYS A 290 14.50 -21.05 0.19
N ASN A 291 14.68 -19.75 0.18
CA ASN A 291 14.44 -18.89 1.31
C ASN A 291 12.94 -18.80 1.69
N MET A 292 12.05 -18.80 0.69
CA MET A 292 10.61 -18.84 0.92
C MET A 292 10.18 -20.16 1.59
N ILE A 293 10.71 -21.29 1.11
CA ILE A 293 10.47 -22.62 1.73
C ILE A 293 10.96 -22.61 3.18
N GLU A 294 12.16 -22.10 3.45
CA GLU A 294 12.68 -22.02 4.83
C GLU A 294 11.81 -21.12 5.73
N ALA A 295 11.33 -19.99 5.22
CA ALA A 295 10.45 -19.12 5.97
C ALA A 295 9.15 -19.84 6.36
N HIS A 296 8.55 -20.60 5.44
CA HIS A 296 7.33 -21.38 5.71
C HIS A 296 7.57 -22.53 6.69
N ILE A 297 8.72 -23.20 6.65
CA ILE A 297 9.10 -24.20 7.65
C ILE A 297 9.18 -23.56 9.04
N LYS A 298 9.84 -22.41 9.17
CA LYS A 298 9.95 -21.72 10.48
C LYS A 298 8.62 -21.24 11.00
N ASP A 299 7.78 -20.68 10.12
CA ASP A 299 6.42 -20.26 10.48
C ASP A 299 5.53 -21.46 10.83
N GLY A 300 5.62 -22.55 10.08
CA GLY A 300 4.91 -23.80 10.33
C GLY A 300 5.18 -24.36 11.73
N VAL A 301 6.42 -24.28 12.20
CA VAL A 301 6.75 -24.66 13.60
C VAL A 301 6.03 -23.78 14.60
N ALA A 302 5.97 -22.45 14.39
CA ALA A 302 5.25 -21.54 15.28
C ALA A 302 3.74 -21.81 15.28
N VAL A 303 3.16 -22.04 14.10
CA VAL A 303 1.73 -22.36 13.94
C VAL A 303 1.41 -23.71 14.56
N THR A 304 2.24 -24.74 14.40
CA THR A 304 2.04 -26.06 15.03
C THR A 304 2.07 -25.97 16.55
N LYS A 305 3.02 -25.22 17.12
CA LYS A 305 3.06 -24.95 18.57
C LYS A 305 1.78 -24.23 19.04
N PHE A 306 1.30 -23.28 18.24
CA PHE A 306 0.05 -22.58 18.52
C PHE A 306 -1.14 -23.51 18.50
N LEU A 307 -1.27 -24.36 17.50
CA LEU A 307 -2.35 -25.34 17.39
C LEU A 307 -2.35 -26.34 18.57
N TYR A 308 -1.16 -26.80 18.97
CA TYR A 308 -1.03 -27.63 20.16
C TYR A 308 -1.48 -26.88 21.43
N TRP A 309 -1.01 -25.64 21.59
CA TRP A 309 -1.35 -24.81 22.73
C TRP A 309 -2.86 -24.56 22.81
N ILE A 310 -3.52 -24.14 21.74
CA ILE A 310 -4.94 -23.78 21.76
C ILE A 310 -5.81 -25.00 22.08
N LYS A 311 -5.47 -26.19 21.55
CA LYS A 311 -6.19 -27.45 21.80
C LYS A 311 -6.07 -27.91 23.25
N ASN A 312 -4.97 -27.64 23.92
CA ASN A 312 -4.72 -28.06 25.30
C ASN A 312 -4.97 -26.93 26.34
N SER A 313 -5.47 -25.79 25.91
CA SER A 313 -5.75 -24.67 26.81
C SER A 313 -7.18 -24.66 27.32
N ASN A 314 -7.38 -24.10 28.50
CA ASN A 314 -8.72 -23.80 28.96
C ASN A 314 -9.30 -22.61 28.18
N PHE A 315 -10.09 -22.91 27.14
CA PHE A 315 -10.66 -21.92 26.23
C PHE A 315 -11.53 -20.88 26.94
N LYS A 316 -12.18 -21.20 28.09
CA LYS A 316 -12.98 -20.24 28.89
C LYS A 316 -12.16 -19.03 29.38
N LYS A 317 -10.84 -19.20 29.52
CA LYS A 317 -9.90 -18.13 29.92
C LYS A 317 -9.31 -17.36 28.74
N LEU A 318 -9.61 -17.78 27.53
CA LEU A 318 -9.07 -17.20 26.29
C LEU A 318 -10.07 -16.26 25.63
N ASP A 319 -9.54 -15.31 24.91
CA ASP A 319 -10.24 -14.38 24.03
C ASP A 319 -9.42 -14.17 22.74
N GLU A 320 -10.01 -13.56 21.73
CA GLU A 320 -9.39 -13.35 20.42
C GLU A 320 -8.04 -12.62 20.52
N ILE A 321 -7.96 -11.57 21.34
CA ILE A 321 -6.72 -10.80 21.53
C ILE A 321 -5.60 -11.65 22.16
N LYS A 322 -5.95 -12.54 23.10
CA LYS A 322 -4.96 -13.46 23.70
C LYS A 322 -4.48 -14.50 22.71
N VAL A 323 -5.37 -15.00 21.85
CA VAL A 323 -5.05 -15.92 20.75
C VAL A 323 -4.02 -15.27 19.81
N GLU A 324 -4.29 -14.07 19.32
CA GLU A 324 -3.40 -13.31 18.46
C GLU A 324 -2.02 -13.11 19.10
N LYS A 325 -1.98 -12.58 20.32
CA LYS A 325 -0.72 -12.35 21.05
C LYS A 325 0.08 -13.63 21.28
N ARG A 326 -0.60 -14.74 21.54
CA ARG A 326 0.07 -16.02 21.77
C ARG A 326 0.71 -16.56 20.51
N LEU A 327 0.00 -16.52 19.36
CA LEU A 327 0.57 -16.92 18.09
C LEU A 327 1.80 -16.09 17.73
N GLU A 328 1.72 -14.77 17.88
CA GLU A 328 2.86 -13.90 17.65
C GLU A 328 4.04 -14.22 18.60
N SER A 329 3.76 -14.59 19.85
CA SER A 329 4.82 -14.98 20.80
C SER A 329 5.59 -16.23 20.36
N PHE A 330 4.93 -17.20 19.69
CA PHE A 330 5.59 -18.36 19.10
C PHE A 330 6.46 -17.98 17.91
N ARG A 331 6.00 -17.06 17.03
CA ARG A 331 6.79 -16.53 15.92
C ARG A 331 8.04 -15.79 16.39
N LYS A 332 7.93 -15.00 17.47
CA LYS A 332 9.05 -14.26 18.09
C LYS A 332 10.16 -15.14 18.65
N GLN A 333 9.94 -16.44 18.84
CA GLN A 333 11.01 -17.39 19.22
C GLN A 333 12.04 -17.57 18.09
N SER A 334 11.68 -17.28 16.84
CA SER A 334 12.62 -17.30 15.72
C SER A 334 13.39 -15.98 15.63
N LYS A 335 14.74 -16.04 15.74
CA LYS A 335 15.64 -14.88 15.51
C LYS A 335 15.54 -14.27 14.10
N LYS A 336 14.82 -14.94 13.20
CA LYS A 336 14.63 -14.54 11.80
C LYS A 336 13.29 -13.86 11.56
N TYR A 337 12.36 -13.96 12.50
CA TYR A 337 11.10 -13.24 12.48
C TYR A 337 11.34 -11.75 12.70
N LEU A 338 10.62 -10.90 11.95
CA LEU A 338 10.74 -9.44 12.03
C LEU A 338 9.48 -8.82 12.68
N PHE A 339 8.33 -9.09 12.11
CA PHE A 339 7.03 -8.57 12.53
C PHE A 339 5.90 -9.29 11.76
N PRO A 340 4.61 -9.11 12.10
CA PRO A 340 3.50 -9.70 11.34
C PRO A 340 3.49 -9.22 9.88
N SER A 341 3.16 -10.10 8.93
CA SER A 341 2.99 -9.74 7.51
C SER A 341 1.69 -8.96 7.25
N PHE A 342 0.71 -9.13 8.11
CA PHE A 342 -0.52 -8.35 8.23
C PHE A 342 -1.02 -8.47 9.67
N ASP A 343 -1.97 -7.63 10.06
CA ASP A 343 -2.55 -7.72 11.39
C ASP A 343 -3.36 -9.00 11.50
N THR A 344 -3.01 -9.85 12.47
CA THR A 344 -3.63 -11.15 12.68
C THR A 344 -5.16 -11.02 12.82
N ILE A 345 -5.88 -11.86 12.11
CA ILE A 345 -7.31 -12.03 12.25
C ILE A 345 -7.54 -13.22 13.18
N ALA A 346 -8.21 -12.99 14.31
CA ALA A 346 -8.63 -14.05 15.22
C ALA A 346 -10.11 -13.81 15.53
N GLY A 347 -11.00 -14.54 14.83
CA GLY A 347 -12.44 -14.37 14.94
C GLY A 347 -13.12 -15.60 15.54
N SER A 348 -13.78 -15.44 16.69
CA SER A 348 -14.53 -16.49 17.35
C SER A 348 -16.04 -16.37 17.07
N GLY A 349 -16.66 -17.45 16.59
CA GLY A 349 -18.07 -17.48 16.25
C GLY A 349 -18.48 -16.39 15.26
N PRO A 350 -19.44 -15.51 15.58
CA PRO A 350 -19.90 -14.47 14.65
C PRO A 350 -18.80 -13.55 14.11
N ASN A 351 -17.70 -13.32 14.87
CA ASN A 351 -16.59 -12.50 14.41
C ASN A 351 -15.79 -13.20 13.30
N GLY A 352 -15.81 -14.53 13.22
CA GLY A 352 -15.17 -15.29 12.15
C GLY A 352 -15.88 -15.14 10.79
N ALA A 353 -17.11 -14.65 10.76
CA ALA A 353 -17.84 -14.35 9.53
C ALA A 353 -17.45 -12.99 8.91
N ILE A 354 -16.74 -12.13 9.65
CA ILE A 354 -16.31 -10.83 9.18
C ILE A 354 -14.94 -10.99 8.52
N ILE A 355 -14.90 -10.84 7.21
CA ILE A 355 -13.65 -10.92 6.44
C ILE A 355 -12.74 -9.77 6.86
N HIS A 356 -11.44 -10.06 7.09
CA HIS A 356 -10.45 -9.12 7.62
C HIS A 356 -10.82 -8.53 8.99
N TYR A 357 -11.55 -9.32 9.82
CA TYR A 357 -11.90 -8.93 11.18
C TYR A 357 -10.64 -8.53 11.98
N ARG A 358 -10.78 -7.48 12.79
CA ARG A 358 -9.74 -7.07 13.75
C ARG A 358 -10.33 -7.01 15.14
N SER A 359 -9.80 -7.83 16.01
CA SER A 359 -10.18 -7.81 17.42
C SER A 359 -9.69 -6.51 18.06
N ASN A 360 -10.56 -5.88 18.83
CA ASN A 360 -10.25 -4.73 19.66
C ASN A 360 -11.00 -4.83 20.98
N ILE A 361 -10.71 -3.96 21.94
CA ILE A 361 -11.30 -4.03 23.28
C ILE A 361 -12.84 -4.08 23.24
N LYS A 362 -13.49 -3.45 22.27
CA LYS A 362 -14.97 -3.40 22.16
C LYS A 362 -15.54 -4.62 21.46
N SER A 363 -14.84 -5.20 20.49
CA SER A 363 -15.32 -6.32 19.68
C SER A 363 -14.79 -7.69 20.12
N ASN A 364 -13.77 -7.71 21.02
CA ASN A 364 -13.10 -8.90 21.50
C ASN A 364 -14.07 -9.91 22.15
N ARG A 365 -14.09 -11.15 21.65
CA ARG A 365 -14.94 -12.23 22.18
C ARG A 365 -14.12 -13.25 22.97
N LYS A 366 -14.73 -13.79 24.04
CA LYS A 366 -14.23 -15.00 24.70
C LYS A 366 -14.45 -16.20 23.78
N LEU A 367 -13.54 -17.15 23.82
CA LEU A 367 -13.71 -18.39 23.08
C LEU A 367 -14.83 -19.24 23.71
N ASN A 368 -15.56 -19.92 22.84
CA ASN A 368 -16.61 -20.87 23.23
C ASN A 368 -16.39 -22.19 22.47
N LYS A 369 -16.61 -23.32 23.14
CA LYS A 369 -16.48 -24.68 22.55
C LYS A 369 -17.43 -24.94 21.39
N ASP A 370 -18.56 -24.24 21.36
CA ASP A 370 -19.60 -24.39 20.35
C ASP A 370 -19.38 -23.47 19.12
N HIS A 371 -18.28 -22.72 19.12
CA HIS A 371 -17.94 -21.80 18.05
C HIS A 371 -16.69 -22.26 17.32
N LEU A 372 -16.65 -21.99 16.01
CA LEU A 372 -15.41 -22.02 15.26
C LEU A 372 -14.52 -20.83 15.66
N LEU A 373 -13.23 -21.07 15.69
CA LEU A 373 -12.21 -20.02 15.78
C LEU A 373 -11.44 -19.99 14.48
N LEU A 374 -11.60 -18.91 13.71
CA LEU A 374 -10.81 -18.65 12.53
C LEU A 374 -9.58 -17.84 12.94
N VAL A 375 -8.39 -18.29 12.56
CA VAL A 375 -7.13 -17.56 12.75
C VAL A 375 -6.41 -17.44 11.43
N ASP A 376 -6.32 -16.21 10.92
CA ASP A 376 -5.59 -15.88 9.72
C ASP A 376 -4.43 -14.95 10.08
N SER A 377 -3.20 -15.35 9.72
CA SER A 377 -2.00 -14.70 10.22
C SER A 377 -0.79 -15.00 9.36
N GLY A 378 0.21 -14.16 9.44
CA GLY A 378 1.47 -14.38 8.75
C GLY A 378 2.65 -13.65 9.41
N GLY A 379 3.84 -13.93 8.95
CA GLY A 379 5.08 -13.32 9.44
C GLY A 379 5.97 -12.81 8.32
N GLN A 380 6.56 -11.65 8.55
CA GLN A 380 7.73 -11.20 7.80
C GLN A 380 8.97 -11.80 8.41
N TYR A 381 9.70 -12.56 7.63
CA TYR A 381 11.01 -13.10 7.98
C TYR A 381 12.10 -12.36 7.20
N LYS A 382 13.37 -12.49 7.65
CA LYS A 382 14.51 -11.82 6.97
C LYS A 382 14.60 -12.11 5.47
N TRP A 383 14.02 -13.24 5.02
CA TRP A 383 14.13 -13.72 3.64
C TRP A 383 12.82 -14.21 3.01
N GLY A 384 11.69 -14.11 3.70
CA GLY A 384 10.41 -14.53 3.14
C GLY A 384 9.25 -14.01 3.93
N THR A 385 8.07 -14.09 3.34
CA THR A 385 6.79 -13.67 3.92
C THR A 385 5.88 -14.89 3.96
N THR A 386 5.16 -15.09 5.06
CA THR A 386 4.19 -16.17 5.21
C THR A 386 2.78 -15.61 5.39
N ASP A 387 1.83 -16.45 5.04
CA ASP A 387 0.40 -16.21 5.14
C ASP A 387 -0.29 -17.57 5.33
N ILE A 388 -1.07 -17.74 6.40
CA ILE A 388 -1.70 -19.00 6.74
C ILE A 388 -2.99 -18.81 7.54
N THR A 389 -4.07 -19.45 7.09
CA THR A 389 -5.36 -19.51 7.78
C THR A 389 -5.57 -20.90 8.40
N ARG A 390 -6.10 -20.97 9.62
CA ARG A 390 -6.49 -22.20 10.34
C ARG A 390 -7.80 -21.97 11.10
#